data_8f2a94b49da056a5da0305b6f7903593
#
_entry.id   8f2a94b49da056a5da0305b6f7903593
#
_cell.length_a   1.000
_cell.length_b   1.000
_cell.length_c   1.000
_cell.angle_alpha   90.00
_cell.angle_beta   90.00
_cell.angle_gamma   90.00
#
_symmetry.space_group_name_H-M   'P 1'
#
loop_
_entity.id
_entity.type
_entity.pdbx_description
1 polymer ?
#
loop_
_entity_poly.entity_id
_entity_poly.type
_entity_poly.pdbx_seq_one_letter_code
_entity_poly.pdbx_strand_id
1 'polypeptide(L)'
;MELQMELTRGEIPFRITSGIRFFEQAHIKDVVAFMRFVVNPKDELSFRRMVMLLPGIGPGMAQKLWIRWTACPESRQETPPESFSALMLDFPVPAKSRTAWTQLCYTLDELAPAGKLAGPASMLLSINEAVYDEYMQAAFENYDQRRQDLLHLAGFSERFESTEDFLSQLSLLGNTDDESAAADFSGGSVTLSTIHQAKGLEWSVVFLIGLCDGMFPHQRVIDDGDLAGLEEERRLFYVGITHAKDQLYLTYPRWNCRAQGGT
;
A
#
# COMPACT_ATOMS: atom_id res chain seq x y z
N MET A 1 8.99 -4.74 2.55
CA MET A 1 8.30 -3.74 1.73
C MET A 1 9.24 -3.05 0.76
N GLU A 2 10.21 -2.27 1.22
CA GLU A 2 11.26 -1.65 0.38
C GLU A 2 11.89 -2.63 -0.62
N LEU A 3 12.19 -3.85 -0.15
CA LEU A 3 12.77 -4.88 -1.01
C LEU A 3 11.86 -5.27 -2.20
N GLN A 4 10.53 -5.39 -1.99
CA GLN A 4 9.60 -5.69 -3.08
C GLN A 4 9.61 -4.58 -4.13
N MET A 5 9.62 -3.32 -3.68
CA MET A 5 9.68 -2.16 -4.56
C MET A 5 11.01 -2.10 -5.32
N GLU A 6 12.13 -2.39 -4.64
CA GLU A 6 13.44 -2.40 -5.28
C GLU A 6 13.60 -3.55 -6.29
N LEU A 7 13.08 -4.74 -5.98
CA LEU A 7 13.06 -5.85 -6.92
C LEU A 7 12.19 -5.53 -8.14
N THR A 8 11.01 -4.91 -7.93
CA THR A 8 10.17 -4.43 -9.02
C THR A 8 10.89 -3.37 -9.85
N ARG A 9 11.56 -2.41 -9.20
CA ARG A 9 12.34 -1.37 -9.87
C ARG A 9 13.48 -1.94 -10.72
N GLY A 10 14.10 -3.00 -10.22
CA GLY A 10 15.18 -3.71 -10.91
C GLY A 10 14.71 -4.72 -11.94
N GLU A 11 13.39 -4.82 -12.19
CA GLU A 11 12.79 -5.84 -13.07
C GLU A 11 13.20 -7.28 -12.70
N ILE A 12 13.46 -7.51 -11.40
CA ILE A 12 13.85 -8.83 -10.89
C ILE A 12 12.57 -9.60 -10.52
N PRO A 13 12.27 -10.73 -11.18
CA PRO A 13 11.11 -11.54 -10.88
C PRO A 13 11.16 -12.07 -9.44
N PHE A 14 10.08 -11.92 -8.69
CA PHE A 14 9.98 -12.46 -7.33
C PHE A 14 8.59 -13.00 -7.02
N ARG A 15 8.55 -13.93 -6.07
CA ARG A 15 7.32 -14.44 -5.48
C ARG A 15 7.34 -14.28 -3.97
N ILE A 16 6.18 -14.11 -3.37
CA ILE A 16 6.00 -13.99 -1.92
C ILE A 16 5.30 -15.25 -1.42
N THR A 17 5.93 -15.97 -0.49
CA THR A 17 5.36 -17.19 0.08
C THR A 17 4.57 -16.92 1.37
N SER A 18 4.68 -15.72 1.94
CA SER A 18 3.99 -15.39 3.19
C SER A 18 3.68 -13.90 3.29
N GLY A 19 2.51 -13.59 3.86
CA GLY A 19 2.06 -12.24 4.09
C GLY A 19 1.20 -11.68 2.95
N ILE A 20 0.55 -10.54 3.22
CA ILE A 20 -0.20 -9.79 2.21
C ILE A 20 0.82 -9.03 1.37
N ARG A 21 0.72 -9.16 0.05
CA ARG A 21 1.55 -8.37 -0.87
C ARG A 21 1.38 -6.89 -0.58
N PHE A 22 2.45 -6.12 -0.73
CA PHE A 22 2.43 -4.68 -0.44
C PHE A 22 1.25 -3.97 -1.11
N PHE A 23 1.08 -4.19 -2.41
CA PHE A 23 0.03 -3.55 -3.21
C PHE A 23 -1.39 -4.06 -2.90
N GLU A 24 -1.52 -5.15 -2.13
CA GLU A 24 -2.80 -5.71 -1.71
C GLU A 24 -3.24 -5.25 -0.33
N GLN A 25 -2.38 -4.57 0.41
CA GLN A 25 -2.70 -4.06 1.73
C GLN A 25 -3.84 -3.06 1.69
N ALA A 26 -4.68 -3.06 2.74
CA ALA A 26 -5.90 -2.26 2.78
C ALA A 26 -5.63 -0.77 2.55
N HIS A 27 -4.64 -0.19 3.24
CA HIS A 27 -4.31 1.23 3.11
C HIS A 27 -3.79 1.63 1.72
N ILE A 28 -3.09 0.73 1.03
CA ILE A 28 -2.68 0.95 -0.36
C ILE A 28 -3.89 0.93 -1.29
N LYS A 29 -4.75 -0.10 -1.16
CA LYS A 29 -5.99 -0.21 -1.95
C LYS A 29 -6.95 0.96 -1.69
N ASP A 30 -6.99 1.48 -0.45
CA ASP A 30 -7.83 2.62 -0.09
C ASP A 30 -7.38 3.88 -0.85
N VAL A 31 -6.10 4.23 -0.78
CA VAL A 31 -5.56 5.43 -1.44
C VAL A 31 -5.62 5.30 -2.97
N VAL A 32 -5.29 4.12 -3.51
CA VAL A 32 -5.39 3.82 -4.95
C VAL A 32 -6.84 3.93 -5.46
N ALA A 33 -7.85 3.68 -4.61
CA ALA A 33 -9.25 3.84 -5.02
C ALA A 33 -9.60 5.31 -5.38
N PHE A 34 -9.03 6.31 -4.67
CA PHE A 34 -9.21 7.72 -5.06
C PHE A 34 -8.66 7.97 -6.47
N MET A 35 -7.44 7.52 -6.72
CA MET A 35 -6.77 7.70 -8.01
C MET A 35 -7.55 7.01 -9.14
N ARG A 36 -7.98 5.75 -8.93
CA ARG A 36 -8.77 5.00 -9.90
C ARG A 36 -10.09 5.68 -10.22
N PHE A 37 -10.79 6.20 -9.19
CA PHE A 37 -12.06 6.89 -9.41
C PHE A 37 -11.87 8.19 -10.20
N VAL A 38 -10.81 8.96 -9.91
CA VAL A 38 -10.52 10.19 -10.66
C VAL A 38 -10.16 9.89 -12.10
N VAL A 39 -9.36 8.84 -12.37
CA VAL A 39 -9.01 8.40 -13.74
C VAL A 39 -10.23 7.84 -14.47
N ASN A 40 -11.05 7.07 -13.77
CA ASN A 40 -12.26 6.47 -14.33
C ASN A 40 -13.49 6.77 -13.46
N PRO A 41 -14.23 7.84 -13.72
CA PRO A 41 -15.42 8.22 -12.94
C PRO A 41 -16.58 7.20 -12.98
N LYS A 42 -16.46 6.15 -13.81
CA LYS A 42 -17.41 5.01 -13.89
C LYS A 42 -17.07 3.87 -12.92
N ASP A 43 -15.95 3.93 -12.20
CA ASP A 43 -15.51 2.87 -11.28
C ASP A 43 -16.30 2.92 -9.97
N GLU A 44 -17.40 2.14 -9.92
CA GLU A 44 -18.25 2.01 -8.73
C GLU A 44 -17.48 1.44 -7.54
N LEU A 45 -16.60 0.47 -7.76
CA LEU A 45 -15.90 -0.19 -6.67
C LEU A 45 -14.97 0.80 -5.97
N SER A 46 -14.21 1.56 -6.73
CA SER A 46 -13.33 2.61 -6.22
C SER A 46 -14.10 3.74 -5.54
N PHE A 47 -15.19 4.22 -6.15
CA PHE A 47 -16.06 5.21 -5.51
C PHE A 47 -16.58 4.74 -4.15
N ARG A 48 -17.17 3.55 -4.10
CA ARG A 48 -17.73 3.00 -2.86
C ARG A 48 -16.66 2.79 -1.79
N ARG A 49 -15.49 2.29 -2.19
CA ARG A 49 -14.37 2.10 -1.26
C ARG A 49 -13.95 3.42 -0.64
N MET A 50 -13.75 4.45 -1.46
CA MET A 50 -13.35 5.80 -1.04
C MET A 50 -14.36 6.43 -0.08
N VAL A 51 -15.65 6.46 -0.43
CA VAL A 51 -16.65 7.13 0.41
C VAL A 51 -16.93 6.39 1.71
N MET A 52 -16.74 5.09 1.77
CA MET A 52 -16.90 4.29 3.00
C MET A 52 -15.80 4.54 4.04
N LEU A 53 -14.71 5.22 3.69
CA LEU A 53 -13.71 5.68 4.67
C LEU A 53 -14.24 6.82 5.53
N LEU A 54 -15.25 7.54 5.04
CA LEU A 54 -15.80 8.69 5.76
C LEU A 54 -16.70 8.26 6.93
N PRO A 55 -16.65 9.01 8.07
CA PRO A 55 -17.40 8.65 9.26
C PRO A 55 -18.90 8.56 8.98
N GLY A 56 -19.50 7.38 9.22
CA GLY A 56 -20.94 7.17 9.09
C GLY A 56 -21.48 6.90 7.69
N ILE A 57 -20.62 6.69 6.72
CA ILE A 57 -21.00 6.19 5.40
C ILE A 57 -20.74 4.68 5.36
N GLY A 58 -21.82 3.90 5.48
CA GLY A 58 -21.79 2.45 5.30
C GLY A 58 -22.21 2.04 3.87
N PRO A 59 -22.23 0.73 3.57
CA PRO A 59 -22.52 0.22 2.23
C PRO A 59 -23.82 0.73 1.61
N GLY A 60 -24.91 0.82 2.40
CA GLY A 60 -26.20 1.32 1.93
C GLY A 60 -26.19 2.80 1.56
N MET A 61 -25.42 3.63 2.29
CA MET A 61 -25.27 5.04 1.96
C MET A 61 -24.36 5.23 0.77
N ALA A 62 -23.24 4.48 0.69
CA ALA A 62 -22.36 4.50 -0.44
C ALA A 62 -23.10 4.15 -1.75
N GLN A 63 -24.03 3.18 -1.71
CA GLN A 63 -24.88 2.85 -2.86
C GLN A 63 -25.79 4.01 -3.27
N LYS A 64 -26.42 4.72 -2.32
CA LYS A 64 -27.26 5.88 -2.62
C LYS A 64 -26.45 7.02 -3.23
N LEU A 65 -25.24 7.26 -2.72
CA LEU A 65 -24.33 8.27 -3.26
C LEU A 65 -23.86 7.90 -4.67
N TRP A 66 -23.60 6.62 -4.92
CA TRP A 66 -23.27 6.13 -6.26
C TRP A 66 -24.42 6.35 -7.26
N ILE A 67 -25.65 6.00 -6.89
CA ILE A 67 -26.83 6.25 -7.74
C ILE A 67 -26.96 7.74 -8.04
N ARG A 68 -26.71 8.61 -7.05
CA ARG A 68 -26.73 10.07 -7.24
C ARG A 68 -25.64 10.52 -8.20
N TRP A 69 -24.41 9.97 -8.08
CA TRP A 69 -23.29 10.25 -8.97
C TRP A 69 -23.61 9.85 -10.41
N THR A 70 -24.11 8.64 -10.63
CA THR A 70 -24.45 8.14 -11.98
C THR A 70 -25.61 8.89 -12.66
N ALA A 71 -26.37 9.67 -11.91
CA ALA A 71 -27.38 10.58 -12.45
C ALA A 71 -26.77 11.86 -13.04
N CYS A 72 -25.52 12.20 -12.69
CA CYS A 72 -24.81 13.34 -13.28
C CYS A 72 -24.32 12.95 -14.68
N PRO A 73 -24.51 13.79 -15.72
CA PRO A 73 -24.04 13.51 -17.07
C PRO A 73 -22.51 13.27 -17.14
N GLU A 74 -21.77 14.01 -16.33
CA GLU A 74 -20.30 13.97 -16.25
C GLU A 74 -19.76 12.62 -15.78
N SER A 75 -20.53 11.87 -14.98
CA SER A 75 -20.16 10.53 -14.52
C SER A 75 -20.02 9.50 -15.67
N ARG A 76 -20.57 9.82 -16.84
CA ARG A 76 -20.53 8.96 -18.04
C ARG A 76 -19.33 9.23 -18.94
N GLN A 77 -18.57 10.28 -18.66
CA GLN A 77 -17.37 10.62 -19.41
C GLN A 77 -16.24 9.64 -19.08
N GLU A 78 -15.27 9.55 -19.98
CA GLU A 78 -14.06 8.73 -19.80
C GLU A 78 -12.91 9.54 -19.17
N THR A 79 -13.14 10.84 -19.01
CA THR A 79 -12.19 11.78 -18.44
C THR A 79 -12.77 12.38 -17.14
N PRO A 80 -11.91 12.84 -16.22
CA PRO A 80 -12.38 13.55 -15.03
C PRO A 80 -13.23 14.76 -15.39
N PRO A 81 -14.28 15.09 -14.60
CA PRO A 81 -15.01 16.34 -14.77
C PRO A 81 -14.11 17.55 -14.42
N GLU A 82 -14.46 18.72 -14.89
CA GLU A 82 -13.74 19.97 -14.55
C GLU A 82 -13.70 20.24 -13.03
N SER A 83 -14.75 19.83 -12.30
CA SER A 83 -14.82 19.96 -10.86
C SER A 83 -15.75 18.90 -10.24
N PHE A 84 -15.18 18.03 -9.42
CA PHE A 84 -15.93 17.07 -8.59
C PHE A 84 -16.72 17.79 -7.48
N SER A 85 -16.16 18.83 -6.89
CA SER A 85 -16.82 19.58 -5.82
C SER A 85 -18.10 20.26 -6.32
N ALA A 86 -18.10 20.84 -7.51
CA ALA A 86 -19.28 21.45 -8.11
C ALA A 86 -20.43 20.43 -8.31
N LEU A 87 -20.11 19.17 -8.51
CA LEU A 87 -21.10 18.10 -8.77
C LEU A 87 -21.54 17.38 -7.49
N MET A 88 -20.65 17.26 -6.49
CA MET A 88 -20.85 16.35 -5.36
C MET A 88 -21.12 17.02 -4.02
N LEU A 89 -20.81 18.31 -3.83
CA LEU A 89 -20.97 19.00 -2.53
C LEU A 89 -22.39 18.91 -1.97
N ASP A 90 -23.40 18.98 -2.84
CA ASP A 90 -24.82 18.96 -2.45
C ASP A 90 -25.39 17.54 -2.26
N PHE A 91 -24.55 16.51 -2.28
CA PHE A 91 -25.06 15.15 -2.05
C PHE A 91 -25.57 14.98 -0.61
N PRO A 92 -26.63 14.18 -0.43
CA PRO A 92 -27.29 13.99 0.86
C PRO A 92 -26.46 13.05 1.76
N VAL A 93 -25.41 13.58 2.37
CA VAL A 93 -24.59 12.83 3.34
C VAL A 93 -25.03 13.06 4.78
N PRO A 94 -24.80 12.11 5.71
CA PRO A 94 -25.07 12.28 7.12
C PRO A 94 -24.37 13.52 7.70
N ALA A 95 -24.97 14.18 8.68
CA ALA A 95 -24.41 15.39 9.31
C ALA A 95 -22.97 15.19 9.80
N LYS A 96 -22.68 14.02 10.40
CA LYS A 96 -21.35 13.66 10.89
C LYS A 96 -20.30 13.47 9.80
N SER A 97 -20.72 13.24 8.56
CA SER A 97 -19.83 13.07 7.41
C SER A 97 -19.61 14.38 6.65
N ARG A 98 -20.36 15.45 6.95
CA ARG A 98 -20.41 16.66 6.11
C ARG A 98 -19.03 17.29 5.89
N THR A 99 -18.27 17.49 6.96
CA THR A 99 -16.93 18.09 6.88
C THR A 99 -15.98 17.20 6.04
N ALA A 100 -15.91 15.91 6.36
CA ALA A 100 -15.06 14.96 5.64
C ALA A 100 -15.49 14.79 4.16
N TRP A 101 -16.81 14.86 3.88
CA TRP A 101 -17.33 14.88 2.52
C TRP A 101 -16.90 16.11 1.74
N THR A 102 -16.99 17.28 2.35
CA THR A 102 -16.53 18.52 1.74
C THR A 102 -15.04 18.46 1.43
N GLN A 103 -14.25 17.98 2.38
CA GLN A 103 -12.80 17.77 2.18
C GLN A 103 -12.53 16.79 1.04
N LEU A 104 -13.23 15.64 0.99
CA LEU A 104 -13.12 14.68 -0.10
C LEU A 104 -13.39 15.33 -1.47
N CYS A 105 -14.49 16.11 -1.60
CA CYS A 105 -14.83 16.73 -2.88
C CYS A 105 -13.74 17.69 -3.38
N TYR A 106 -13.16 18.50 -2.49
CA TYR A 106 -12.05 19.39 -2.86
C TYR A 106 -10.76 18.63 -3.14
N THR A 107 -10.49 17.58 -2.37
CA THR A 107 -9.32 16.71 -2.68
C THR A 107 -9.44 16.10 -4.07
N LEU A 108 -10.63 15.64 -4.49
CA LEU A 108 -10.81 15.12 -5.85
C LEU A 108 -10.54 16.20 -6.92
N ASP A 109 -10.88 17.46 -6.67
CA ASP A 109 -10.52 18.57 -7.58
C ASP A 109 -9.00 18.80 -7.62
N GLU A 110 -8.29 18.61 -6.50
CA GLU A 110 -6.81 18.69 -6.46
C GLU A 110 -6.14 17.54 -7.23
N LEU A 111 -6.77 16.35 -7.24
CA LEU A 111 -6.25 15.20 -8.01
C LEU A 111 -6.42 15.38 -9.53
N ALA A 112 -7.41 16.16 -9.95
CA ALA A 112 -7.64 16.47 -11.37
C ALA A 112 -8.06 17.93 -11.58
N PRO A 113 -7.17 18.90 -11.39
CA PRO A 113 -7.48 20.31 -11.54
C PRO A 113 -7.94 20.61 -12.97
N ALA A 114 -9.15 21.20 -13.10
CA ALA A 114 -9.80 21.48 -14.38
C ALA A 114 -9.86 20.26 -15.32
N GLY A 115 -10.13 19.07 -14.76
CA GLY A 115 -10.25 17.83 -15.50
C GLY A 115 -8.94 17.22 -16.02
N LYS A 116 -7.79 17.74 -15.58
CA LYS A 116 -6.47 17.21 -15.93
C LYS A 116 -5.87 16.47 -14.75
N LEU A 117 -5.48 15.21 -14.95
CA LEU A 117 -4.87 14.41 -13.91
C LEU A 117 -3.56 15.02 -13.41
N ALA A 118 -3.41 15.11 -12.10
CA ALA A 118 -2.13 15.44 -11.46
C ALA A 118 -1.16 14.24 -11.56
N GLY A 119 0.12 14.46 -11.31
CA GLY A 119 1.09 13.37 -11.26
C GLY A 119 0.84 12.39 -10.10
N PRO A 120 1.19 11.11 -10.27
CA PRO A 120 0.80 10.06 -9.29
C PRO A 120 1.36 10.32 -7.89
N ALA A 121 2.58 10.81 -7.75
CA ALA A 121 3.17 11.13 -6.43
C ALA A 121 2.41 12.28 -5.74
N SER A 122 2.06 13.34 -6.49
CA SER A 122 1.29 14.46 -5.98
C SER A 122 -0.09 14.01 -5.51
N MET A 123 -0.77 13.15 -6.29
CA MET A 123 -2.08 12.58 -5.88
C MET A 123 -1.96 11.80 -4.56
N LEU A 124 -0.97 10.92 -4.43
CA LEU A 124 -0.77 10.11 -3.24
C LEU A 124 -0.55 10.97 -1.99
N LEU A 125 0.25 12.03 -2.11
CA LEU A 125 0.51 12.96 -1.01
C LEU A 125 -0.75 13.76 -0.64
N SER A 126 -1.46 14.35 -1.62
CA SER A 126 -2.72 15.07 -1.36
C SER A 126 -3.77 14.18 -0.68
N ILE A 127 -3.97 12.96 -1.15
CA ILE A 127 -4.93 12.02 -0.54
C ILE A 127 -4.54 11.71 0.91
N ASN A 128 -3.25 11.43 1.13
CA ASN A 128 -2.77 11.10 2.48
C ASN A 128 -2.98 12.26 3.44
N GLU A 129 -2.57 13.48 3.08
CA GLU A 129 -2.64 14.65 3.95
C GLU A 129 -4.06 15.14 4.18
N ALA A 130 -4.91 15.14 3.15
CA ALA A 130 -6.20 15.77 3.21
C ALA A 130 -7.31 14.88 3.80
N VAL A 131 -7.24 13.55 3.61
CA VAL A 131 -8.36 12.65 3.93
C VAL A 131 -7.90 11.41 4.69
N TYR A 132 -6.78 10.80 4.28
CA TYR A 132 -6.48 9.45 4.70
C TYR A 132 -5.72 9.36 6.02
N ASP A 133 -4.89 10.35 6.37
CA ASP A 133 -4.09 10.33 7.60
C ASP A 133 -4.98 10.29 8.86
N GLU A 134 -6.04 11.11 8.92
CA GLU A 134 -7.00 11.11 10.04
C GLU A 134 -7.72 9.75 10.18
N TYR A 135 -8.18 9.20 9.03
CA TYR A 135 -8.79 7.87 9.01
C TYR A 135 -7.82 6.80 9.48
N MET A 136 -6.58 6.84 9.02
CA MET A 136 -5.56 5.85 9.31
C MET A 136 -5.20 5.83 10.80
N GLN A 137 -5.06 7.00 11.43
CA GLN A 137 -4.84 7.14 12.88
C GLN A 137 -5.99 6.54 13.71
N ALA A 138 -7.23 6.71 13.25
CA ALA A 138 -8.42 6.18 13.94
C ALA A 138 -8.63 4.68 13.71
N ALA A 139 -8.22 4.14 12.56
CA ALA A 139 -8.54 2.77 12.14
C ALA A 139 -7.44 1.74 12.40
N PHE A 140 -6.18 2.16 12.57
CA PHE A 140 -5.05 1.24 12.64
C PHE A 140 -4.09 1.55 13.79
N GLU A 141 -3.80 0.57 14.62
CA GLU A 141 -2.79 0.71 15.70
C GLU A 141 -1.37 0.98 15.16
N ASN A 142 -1.05 0.44 13.98
CA ASN A 142 0.25 0.60 13.33
C ASN A 142 0.25 1.68 12.24
N TYR A 143 -0.44 2.83 12.50
CA TYR A 143 -0.62 3.88 11.50
C TYR A 143 0.70 4.49 11.02
N ASP A 144 1.71 4.64 11.88
CA ASP A 144 3.03 5.18 11.50
C ASP A 144 3.71 4.33 10.40
N GLN A 145 3.65 3.00 10.54
CA GLN A 145 4.20 2.11 9.52
C GLN A 145 3.43 2.24 8.21
N ARG A 146 2.11 2.34 8.26
CA ARG A 146 1.26 2.49 7.06
C ARG A 146 1.48 3.83 6.38
N ARG A 147 1.73 4.90 7.15
CA ARG A 147 2.10 6.21 6.63
C ARG A 147 3.42 6.14 5.87
N GLN A 148 4.42 5.48 6.44
CA GLN A 148 5.70 5.25 5.75
C GLN A 148 5.50 4.45 4.45
N ASP A 149 4.61 3.48 4.46
CA ASP A 149 4.25 2.70 3.28
C ASP A 149 3.71 3.57 2.15
N LEU A 150 2.84 4.54 2.48
CA LEU A 150 2.29 5.49 1.51
C LEU A 150 3.36 6.47 0.99
N LEU A 151 4.27 6.93 1.84
CA LEU A 151 5.40 7.76 1.43
C LEU A 151 6.35 6.99 0.49
N HIS A 152 6.62 5.73 0.77
CA HIS A 152 7.41 4.88 -0.13
C HIS A 152 6.69 4.65 -1.46
N LEU A 153 5.36 4.46 -1.44
CA LEU A 153 4.56 4.35 -2.65
C LEU A 153 4.61 5.63 -3.49
N ALA A 154 4.55 6.80 -2.84
CA ALA A 154 4.70 8.09 -3.51
C ALA A 154 6.07 8.21 -4.20
N GLY A 155 7.17 7.92 -3.50
CA GLY A 155 8.50 7.90 -4.08
C GLY A 155 8.66 6.89 -5.23
N PHE A 156 8.02 5.71 -5.13
CA PHE A 156 7.99 4.74 -6.22
C PHE A 156 7.23 5.27 -7.44
N SER A 157 6.18 6.05 -7.22
CA SER A 157 5.33 6.57 -8.29
C SER A 157 5.96 7.70 -9.10
N GLU A 158 7.01 8.38 -8.58
CA GLU A 158 7.70 9.49 -9.26
C GLU A 158 8.34 9.10 -10.60
N ARG A 159 8.63 7.82 -10.81
CA ARG A 159 9.23 7.32 -12.05
C ARG A 159 8.25 7.15 -13.20
N PHE A 160 6.95 7.27 -12.94
CA PHE A 160 5.92 7.13 -13.96
C PHE A 160 5.55 8.49 -14.53
N GLU A 161 5.43 8.55 -15.85
CA GLU A 161 5.10 9.79 -16.55
C GLU A 161 3.63 10.18 -16.37
N SER A 162 2.75 9.18 -16.19
CA SER A 162 1.31 9.40 -16.01
C SER A 162 0.74 8.58 -14.86
N THR A 163 -0.42 9.02 -14.36
CA THR A 163 -1.17 8.30 -13.33
C THR A 163 -1.76 7.01 -13.88
N GLU A 164 -2.15 6.98 -15.13
CA GLU A 164 -2.66 5.80 -15.83
C GLU A 164 -1.60 4.70 -15.92
N ASP A 165 -0.37 5.04 -16.29
CA ASP A 165 0.76 4.10 -16.35
C ASP A 165 1.06 3.52 -14.97
N PHE A 166 1.09 4.39 -13.94
CA PHE A 166 1.26 3.94 -12.57
C PHE A 166 0.18 2.95 -12.13
N LEU A 167 -1.11 3.27 -12.37
CA LEU A 167 -2.23 2.39 -12.01
C LEU A 167 -2.23 1.07 -12.78
N SER A 168 -1.83 1.10 -14.05
CA SER A 168 -1.66 -0.08 -14.89
C SER A 168 -0.59 -1.01 -14.33
N GLN A 169 0.56 -0.45 -13.95
CA GLN A 169 1.64 -1.21 -13.31
C GLN A 169 1.21 -1.81 -11.97
N LEU A 170 0.49 -1.04 -11.13
CA LEU A 170 -0.04 -1.58 -9.87
C LEU A 170 -1.01 -2.74 -10.09
N SER A 171 -1.80 -2.70 -11.13
CA SER A 171 -2.75 -3.77 -11.48
C SER A 171 -2.01 -5.05 -11.91
N LEU A 172 -0.92 -4.91 -12.67
CA LEU A 172 -0.07 -6.05 -13.03
C LEU A 172 0.59 -6.68 -11.80
N LEU A 173 1.11 -5.84 -10.87
CA LEU A 173 1.75 -6.31 -9.64
C LEU A 173 0.78 -6.96 -8.65
N GLY A 174 -0.49 -6.56 -8.65
CA GLY A 174 -1.55 -7.14 -7.82
C GLY A 174 -2.09 -8.47 -8.36
N ASN A 175 -2.06 -8.68 -9.67
CA ASN A 175 -2.68 -9.83 -10.34
C ASN A 175 -1.73 -11.02 -10.59
N THR A 176 -0.49 -10.96 -10.12
CA THR A 176 0.46 -12.08 -10.27
C THR A 176 0.14 -13.26 -9.33
N ASP A 177 -1.17 -13.56 -9.11
CA ASP A 177 -1.65 -14.72 -8.34
C ASP A 177 -1.58 -16.04 -9.09
N ASP A 178 -1.33 -16.00 -10.39
CA ASP A 178 -1.15 -17.22 -11.14
C ASP A 178 0.23 -17.84 -10.80
N GLU A 179 0.18 -18.96 -10.07
CA GLU A 179 1.32 -19.90 -10.00
C GLU A 179 1.83 -20.26 -11.41
N SER A 180 1.01 -20.03 -12.44
CA SER A 180 1.36 -20.17 -13.86
C SER A 180 2.32 -19.09 -14.36
N ALA A 181 2.27 -17.84 -13.84
CA ALA A 181 3.23 -16.79 -14.23
C ALA A 181 4.65 -17.07 -13.71
N ALA A 182 4.76 -17.78 -12.58
CA ALA A 182 6.07 -18.21 -12.06
C ALA A 182 6.69 -19.38 -12.88
N ALA A 183 5.88 -20.10 -13.67
CA ALA A 183 6.35 -21.23 -14.49
C ALA A 183 6.99 -20.78 -15.83
N ASP A 184 6.69 -19.55 -16.29
CA ASP A 184 7.20 -19.05 -17.58
C ASP A 184 8.52 -18.27 -17.48
N PHE A 185 9.03 -17.98 -16.27
CA PHE A 185 10.36 -17.38 -16.13
C PHE A 185 11.45 -18.44 -16.22
N SER A 186 11.90 -18.73 -17.44
CA SER A 186 13.05 -19.61 -17.74
C SER A 186 14.37 -19.17 -17.07
N GLY A 187 14.39 -18.00 -16.41
CA GLY A 187 15.53 -17.42 -15.70
C GLY A 187 15.52 -17.56 -14.17
N GLY A 188 14.44 -18.16 -13.59
CA GLY A 188 14.29 -18.23 -12.13
C GLY A 188 13.70 -16.97 -11.49
N SER A 189 13.22 -17.07 -10.26
CA SER A 189 12.65 -15.96 -9.50
C SER A 189 13.17 -15.94 -8.06
N VAL A 190 13.25 -14.76 -7.45
CA VAL A 190 13.59 -14.60 -6.03
C VAL A 190 12.37 -14.95 -5.18
N THR A 191 12.56 -15.79 -4.15
CA THR A 191 11.50 -16.10 -3.19
C THR A 191 11.65 -15.20 -1.96
N LEU A 192 10.64 -14.40 -1.68
CA LEU A 192 10.53 -13.61 -0.46
C LEU A 192 9.69 -14.38 0.57
N SER A 193 10.27 -14.64 1.74
CA SER A 193 9.61 -15.39 2.81
C SER A 193 9.99 -14.84 4.18
N THR A 194 9.12 -15.05 5.17
CA THR A 194 9.55 -14.96 6.57
C THR A 194 10.25 -16.24 6.97
N ILE A 195 11.10 -16.21 8.00
CA ILE A 195 11.80 -17.40 8.50
C ILE A 195 10.79 -18.48 8.94
N HIS A 196 9.69 -18.08 9.56
CA HIS A 196 8.63 -19.03 10.00
C HIS A 196 7.99 -19.79 8.85
N GLN A 197 7.69 -19.10 7.75
CA GLN A 197 7.04 -19.71 6.58
C GLN A 197 8.02 -20.50 5.72
N ALA A 198 9.30 -20.23 5.86
CA ALA A 198 10.38 -20.96 5.19
C ALA A 198 10.66 -22.31 5.84
N LYS A 199 10.07 -22.62 7.01
CA LYS A 199 10.32 -23.87 7.75
C LYS A 199 10.13 -25.10 6.85
N GLY A 200 11.18 -25.92 6.74
CA GLY A 200 11.20 -27.13 5.91
C GLY A 200 11.54 -26.90 4.44
N LEU A 201 11.76 -25.64 4.03
CA LEU A 201 12.23 -25.31 2.69
C LEU A 201 13.73 -25.02 2.71
N GLU A 202 14.40 -25.25 1.59
CA GLU A 202 15.84 -25.04 1.41
C GLU A 202 16.13 -24.48 0.02
N TRP A 203 17.10 -23.58 -0.07
CA TRP A 203 17.51 -22.92 -1.33
C TRP A 203 19.03 -22.96 -1.48
N SER A 204 19.51 -22.97 -2.72
CA SER A 204 20.94 -22.88 -2.99
C SER A 204 21.56 -21.61 -2.44
N VAL A 205 20.84 -20.49 -2.50
CA VAL A 205 21.30 -19.17 -2.02
C VAL A 205 20.24 -18.55 -1.13
N VAL A 206 20.64 -18.09 0.05
CA VAL A 206 19.77 -17.40 1.01
C VAL A 206 20.37 -16.06 1.38
N PHE A 207 19.55 -15.01 1.33
CA PHE A 207 19.84 -13.68 1.88
C PHE A 207 19.02 -13.48 3.14
N LEU A 208 19.66 -13.48 4.30
CA LEU A 208 19.01 -13.13 5.57
C LEU A 208 19.24 -11.65 5.83
N ILE A 209 18.15 -10.89 5.79
CA ILE A 209 18.19 -9.42 5.81
C ILE A 209 17.67 -8.86 7.13
N GLY A 210 18.05 -7.61 7.45
CA GLY A 210 17.52 -6.90 8.61
C GLY A 210 18.10 -7.37 9.94
N LEU A 211 19.33 -7.86 9.97
CA LEU A 211 20.03 -8.31 11.18
C LEU A 211 20.52 -7.10 11.97
N CYS A 212 19.63 -6.47 12.73
CA CYS A 212 19.96 -5.36 13.64
C CYS A 212 18.92 -5.27 14.75
N ASP A 213 19.35 -4.74 15.88
CA ASP A 213 18.49 -4.50 17.03
C ASP A 213 17.24 -3.71 16.64
N GLY A 214 16.09 -4.16 17.13
CA GLY A 214 14.79 -3.61 16.80
C GLY A 214 14.10 -4.27 15.59
N MET A 215 14.85 -4.93 14.71
CA MET A 215 14.28 -5.74 13.62
C MET A 215 14.46 -7.24 13.87
N PHE A 216 15.68 -7.64 14.19
CA PHE A 216 16.02 -9.01 14.52
C PHE A 216 17.28 -9.04 15.39
N PRO A 217 17.17 -9.22 16.73
CA PRO A 217 15.93 -9.47 17.49
C PRO A 217 14.94 -8.29 17.48
N HIS A 218 13.64 -8.60 17.65
CA HIS A 218 12.58 -7.60 17.63
C HIS A 218 12.66 -6.66 18.82
N GLN A 219 12.39 -5.35 18.62
CA GLN A 219 12.54 -4.30 19.65
C GLN A 219 11.82 -4.65 20.96
N ARG A 220 10.61 -5.18 20.89
CA ARG A 220 9.84 -5.56 22.07
C ARG A 220 10.56 -6.58 22.95
N VAL A 221 11.24 -7.57 22.36
CA VAL A 221 11.99 -8.59 23.10
C VAL A 221 13.19 -7.97 23.84
N ILE A 222 13.79 -6.93 23.22
CA ILE A 222 14.90 -6.18 23.82
C ILE A 222 14.39 -5.33 24.99
N ASP A 223 13.31 -4.57 24.79
CA ASP A 223 12.79 -3.62 25.78
C ASP A 223 12.19 -4.33 27.01
N ASP A 224 11.51 -5.45 26.82
CA ASP A 224 10.92 -6.26 27.89
C ASP A 224 12.00 -7.04 28.68
N GLY A 225 13.24 -7.10 28.20
CA GLY A 225 14.30 -7.90 28.79
C GLY A 225 13.97 -9.41 28.84
N ASP A 226 13.13 -9.86 27.92
CA ASP A 226 12.61 -11.22 27.86
C ASP A 226 13.68 -12.20 27.38
N LEU A 227 14.35 -12.87 28.31
CA LEU A 227 15.37 -13.88 28.00
C LEU A 227 14.79 -15.06 27.20
N ALA A 228 13.54 -15.45 27.44
CA ALA A 228 12.91 -16.56 26.71
C ALA A 228 12.60 -16.13 25.27
N GLY A 229 12.13 -14.90 25.07
CA GLY A 229 11.93 -14.31 23.77
C GLY A 229 13.24 -14.17 22.99
N LEU A 230 14.33 -13.79 23.66
CA LEU A 230 15.66 -13.70 23.04
C LEU A 230 16.19 -15.08 22.59
N GLU A 231 15.95 -16.12 23.37
CA GLU A 231 16.29 -17.49 23.00
C GLU A 231 15.45 -17.99 21.80
N GLU A 232 14.19 -17.57 21.70
CA GLU A 232 13.36 -17.89 20.54
C GLU A 232 13.84 -17.15 19.27
N GLU A 233 14.19 -15.87 19.37
CA GLU A 233 14.83 -15.12 18.28
C GLU A 233 16.14 -15.80 17.82
N ARG A 234 16.93 -16.30 18.76
CA ARG A 234 18.14 -17.06 18.45
C ARG A 234 17.84 -18.37 17.70
N ARG A 235 16.77 -19.08 18.08
CA ARG A 235 16.33 -20.29 17.38
C ARG A 235 15.85 -19.95 15.96
N LEU A 236 15.10 -18.86 15.80
CA LEU A 236 14.68 -18.39 14.49
C LEU A 236 15.87 -18.02 13.60
N PHE A 237 16.91 -17.38 14.17
CA PHE A 237 18.14 -17.12 13.46
C PHE A 237 18.78 -18.41 12.98
N TYR A 238 18.91 -19.40 13.87
CA TYR A 238 19.47 -20.71 13.51
C TYR A 238 18.67 -21.37 12.37
N VAL A 239 17.34 -21.34 12.44
CA VAL A 239 16.48 -21.86 11.36
C VAL A 239 16.75 -21.09 10.07
N GLY A 240 16.81 -19.75 10.13
CA GLY A 240 17.07 -18.90 8.97
C GLY A 240 18.38 -19.25 8.25
N ILE A 241 19.48 -19.45 8.98
CA ILE A 241 20.77 -19.80 8.40
C ILE A 241 20.82 -21.22 7.83
N THR A 242 20.04 -22.16 8.38
CA THR A 242 20.00 -23.56 7.90
C THR A 242 19.20 -23.75 6.63
N HIS A 243 18.49 -22.73 6.12
CA HIS A 243 17.81 -22.79 4.82
C HIS A 243 18.76 -22.72 3.61
N ALA A 244 20.01 -22.29 3.83
CA ALA A 244 21.00 -22.18 2.77
C ALA A 244 21.70 -23.51 2.55
N LYS A 245 21.65 -24.03 1.29
CA LYS A 245 22.42 -25.22 0.86
C LYS A 245 23.85 -24.89 0.52
N ASP A 246 24.05 -23.84 -0.29
CA ASP A 246 25.35 -23.57 -0.90
C ASP A 246 25.91 -22.22 -0.41
N GLN A 247 25.10 -21.16 -0.38
CA GLN A 247 25.57 -19.81 -0.05
C GLN A 247 24.59 -19.10 0.89
N LEU A 248 25.14 -18.46 1.91
CA LEU A 248 24.40 -17.63 2.87
C LEU A 248 24.97 -16.21 2.88
N TYR A 249 24.08 -15.23 2.68
CA TYR A 249 24.40 -13.82 2.81
C TYR A 249 23.68 -13.25 4.01
N LEU A 250 24.45 -12.72 4.99
CA LEU A 250 23.93 -12.03 6.16
C LEU A 250 24.08 -10.53 5.95
N THR A 251 22.97 -9.78 6.03
CA THR A 251 23.01 -8.34 5.79
C THR A 251 22.52 -7.57 7.01
N TYR A 252 23.21 -6.48 7.32
CA TYR A 252 22.85 -5.56 8.39
C TYR A 252 23.10 -4.12 7.95
N PRO A 253 22.27 -3.16 8.38
CA PRO A 253 22.48 -1.75 8.07
C PRO A 253 23.67 -1.23 8.92
N ARG A 254 24.55 -0.42 8.31
CA ARG A 254 25.60 0.28 9.06
C ARG A 254 25.03 1.36 9.99
N TRP A 255 23.89 1.94 9.58
CA TRP A 255 23.19 2.99 10.33
C TRP A 255 21.71 2.65 10.33
N ASN A 256 21.11 2.58 11.51
CA ASN A 256 19.67 2.36 11.63
C ASN A 256 18.96 3.74 11.66
N CYS A 257 18.41 4.17 10.51
CA CYS A 257 17.69 5.45 10.43
C CYS A 257 16.40 5.47 11.27
N ARG A 258 15.90 4.30 11.73
CA ARG A 258 14.67 4.20 12.54
C ARG A 258 14.92 4.45 14.03
N ALA A 259 16.16 4.41 14.51
CA ALA A 259 16.49 4.64 15.93
C ALA A 259 16.47 6.13 16.34
N GLN A 260 16.23 7.08 15.44
CA GLN A 260 16.22 8.53 15.74
C GLN A 260 14.82 9.14 15.88
N GLY A 261 13.75 8.35 15.94
CA GLY A 261 12.37 8.79 16.08
C GLY A 261 11.78 8.65 17.50
N GLY A 262 12.59 8.67 18.55
CA GLY A 262 12.11 8.48 19.91
C GLY A 262 12.84 9.41 20.90
N THR A 263 12.45 10.68 20.97
CA THR A 263 12.48 11.54 22.18
C THR A 263 11.29 12.47 22.12
#